data_33211798ff8ee8f9323614c6be4f6323
#
_entry.id   33211798ff8ee8f9323614c6be4f6323
#
_cell.length_a   1.000
_cell.length_b   1.000
_cell.length_c   1.000
_cell.angle_alpha   90.00
_cell.angle_beta   90.00
_cell.angle_gamma   90.00
#
_symmetry.space_group_name_H-M   'P 1'
#
loop_
_entity.id
_entity.type
_entity.pdbx_description
1 polymer ?
#
loop_
_entity_poly.entity_id
_entity_poly.type
_entity_poly.pdbx_seq_one_letter_code
_entity_poly.pdbx_strand_id
1 'polypeptide(L)' 'MNPDKISLENLTKSFEYFKIATEIDNICDLESLRNIAKSYCKLYYKQQETLAFIGVPNGD' A
#
# COMPACT_ATOMS: atom_id res chain seq x y z
N MET A 1 1.04 7.20 12.29
CA MET A 1 1.95 7.07 11.14
C MET A 1 1.69 8.18 10.14
N ASN A 2 2.73 8.78 9.66
CA ASN A 2 2.62 9.88 8.71
C ASN A 2 3.19 9.42 7.36
N PRO A 3 2.35 9.32 6.32
CA PRO A 3 2.85 8.83 5.02
C PRO A 3 3.94 9.73 4.43
N ASP A 4 3.98 10.99 4.80
CA ASP A 4 5.00 11.88 4.29
C ASP A 4 6.39 11.55 4.83
N LYS A 5 6.45 10.72 5.87
CA LYS A 5 7.73 10.30 6.44
C LYS A 5 8.26 9.03 5.79
N ILE A 6 7.46 8.42 4.92
CA ILE A 6 7.87 7.20 4.22
C ILE A 6 8.36 7.58 2.84
N SER A 7 9.59 7.20 2.54
CA SER A 7 10.22 7.56 1.28
C SER A 7 10.23 6.37 0.33
N LEU A 8 9.79 6.61 -0.90
CA LEU A 8 9.83 5.58 -1.94
C LEU A 8 10.92 5.97 -2.93
N GLU A 9 11.91 5.10 -3.07
CA GLU A 9 13.06 5.40 -3.92
C GLU A 9 12.87 4.91 -5.34
N ASN A 10 11.93 4.00 -5.56
CA ASN A 10 11.59 3.54 -6.90
C ASN A 10 10.66 4.56 -7.55
N LEU A 11 11.09 5.11 -8.67
CA LEU A 11 10.36 6.20 -9.32
C LEU A 11 8.95 5.76 -9.74
N THR A 12 8.83 4.56 -10.29
CA THR A 12 7.53 4.04 -10.71
C THR A 12 6.60 3.91 -9.51
N LYS A 13 7.12 3.42 -8.39
CA LYS A 13 6.32 3.27 -7.18
C LYS A 13 5.92 4.62 -6.60
N SER A 14 6.81 5.61 -6.70
CA SER A 14 6.49 6.96 -6.26
C SER A 14 5.34 7.55 -7.08
N PHE A 15 5.37 7.35 -8.40
CA PHE A 15 4.28 7.83 -9.25
C PHE A 15 2.98 7.12 -8.93
N GLU A 16 3.01 5.81 -8.72
CA GLU A 16 1.82 5.07 -8.39
C GLU A 16 1.24 5.53 -7.06
N TYR A 17 2.11 5.74 -6.08
CA TYR A 17 1.65 6.25 -4.80
C TYR A 17 1.00 7.62 -4.95
N PHE A 18 1.65 8.52 -5.69
CA PHE A 18 1.12 9.88 -5.87
C PHE A 18 -0.27 9.85 -6.50
N LYS A 19 -0.45 8.98 -7.49
CA LYS A 19 -1.74 8.86 -8.17
C LYS A 19 -2.82 8.36 -7.22
N ILE A 20 -2.52 7.34 -6.46
CA ILE A 20 -3.47 6.79 -5.50
C ILE A 20 -3.75 7.79 -4.38
N ALA A 21 -2.72 8.46 -3.89
CA ALA A 21 -2.89 9.44 -2.82
C ALA A 21 -3.80 10.58 -3.27
N THR A 22 -3.66 11.01 -4.52
CA THR A 22 -4.52 12.03 -5.08
C THR A 22 -5.97 11.56 -5.13
N GLU A 23 -6.19 10.32 -5.53
CA GLU A 23 -7.53 9.75 -5.56
C GLU A 23 -8.12 9.69 -4.15
N ILE A 24 -7.32 9.27 -3.19
CA ILE A 24 -7.78 9.19 -1.80
C ILE A 24 -8.16 10.57 -1.27
N ASP A 25 -7.34 11.57 -1.59
CA ASP A 25 -7.62 12.94 -1.15
C ASP A 25 -8.94 13.46 -1.68
N ASN A 26 -9.40 12.93 -2.81
CA ASN A 26 -10.65 13.38 -3.42
C ASN A 26 -11.86 12.60 -2.92
N ILE A 27 -11.68 11.62 -2.06
CA ILE A 27 -12.78 10.84 -1.53
C ILE A 27 -13.41 11.61 -0.38
N CYS A 28 -14.71 11.87 -0.51
CA CYS A 28 -15.46 12.58 0.54
C CYS A 28 -16.28 11.64 1.39
N ASP A 29 -16.38 10.38 0.97
CA ASP A 29 -17.24 9.41 1.63
C ASP A 29 -16.41 8.52 2.55
N LEU A 30 -16.78 8.51 3.84
CA LEU A 30 -16.02 7.76 4.83
C LEU A 30 -16.05 6.27 4.58
N GLU A 31 -17.16 5.74 4.12
CA GLU A 31 -17.28 4.31 3.87
C GLU A 31 -16.34 3.88 2.74
N SER A 32 -16.32 4.66 1.66
CA SER A 32 -15.41 4.38 0.56
C SER A 32 -13.96 4.44 1.03
N LEU A 33 -13.64 5.42 1.84
CA LEU A 33 -12.28 5.57 2.36
C LEU A 33 -11.89 4.37 3.22
N ARG A 34 -12.81 3.90 4.05
CA ARG A 34 -12.57 2.72 4.87
C ARG A 34 -12.32 1.48 4.01
N ASN A 35 -13.14 1.33 2.97
CA ASN A 35 -12.99 0.16 2.08
C ASN A 35 -11.66 0.17 1.36
N ILE A 36 -11.22 1.34 0.92
CA ILE A 36 -9.92 1.45 0.28
C ILE A 36 -8.80 1.10 1.26
N ALA A 37 -8.88 1.63 2.47
CA ALA A 37 -7.86 1.36 3.46
C ALA A 37 -7.80 -0.13 3.79
N LYS A 38 -8.95 -0.77 3.95
CA LYS A 38 -8.99 -2.20 4.25
C LYS A 38 -8.47 -3.02 3.08
N SER A 39 -8.77 -2.60 1.85
CA SER A 39 -8.30 -3.30 0.67
C SER A 39 -6.78 -3.27 0.58
N TYR A 40 -6.18 -2.12 0.80
CA TYR A 40 -4.73 -2.03 0.76
C TYR A 40 -4.08 -2.79 1.89
N CYS A 41 -4.71 -2.78 3.06
CA CYS A 41 -4.23 -3.58 4.18
C CYS A 41 -4.21 -5.06 3.82
N LYS A 42 -5.29 -5.53 3.18
CA LYS A 42 -5.38 -6.92 2.77
C LYS A 42 -4.35 -7.27 1.72
N LEU A 43 -4.14 -6.37 0.76
CA LEU A 43 -3.13 -6.58 -0.26
C LEU A 43 -1.73 -6.65 0.34
N TYR A 44 -1.47 -5.84 1.34
CA TYR A 44 -0.20 -5.86 2.03
C TYR A 44 0.06 -7.24 2.66
N TYR A 45 -0.94 -7.77 3.37
CA TYR A 45 -0.78 -9.07 3.98
C TYR A 45 -0.73 -10.19 2.94
N LYS A 46 -1.48 -10.04 1.86
CA LYS A 46 -1.42 -11.01 0.78
C LYS A 46 -0.04 -11.06 0.17
N GLN A 47 0.58 -9.92 0.02
CA GLN A 47 1.94 -9.87 -0.48
C GLN A 47 2.90 -10.59 0.45
N GLN A 48 2.72 -10.42 1.76
CA GLN A 48 3.56 -11.13 2.71
C GLN A 48 3.37 -12.64 2.65
N GLU A 49 2.14 -13.08 2.48
CA GLU A 49 1.89 -14.52 2.31
C GLU A 49 2.60 -15.05 1.08
N THR A 50 2.54 -14.31 -0.01
CA THR A 50 3.19 -14.72 -1.25
C THR A 50 4.70 -14.84 -1.07
N LEU A 51 5.31 -13.87 -0.42
CA LEU A 51 6.73 -13.89 -0.17
C LEU A 51 7.12 -15.07 0.70
N ALA A 52 6.34 -15.33 1.74
CA ALA A 52 6.61 -16.46 2.61
C ALA A 52 6.46 -17.78 1.87
N PHE A 53 5.44 -17.85 1.00
CA PHE A 53 5.15 -19.08 0.27
C PHE A 53 6.27 -19.44 -0.69
N ILE A 54 6.84 -18.46 -1.37
CA ILE A 54 7.91 -18.75 -2.32
C ILE A 54 9.26 -18.94 -1.63
N GLY A 55 9.24 -18.95 -0.30
CA GLY A 55 10.42 -19.29 0.46
C GLY A 55 11.50 -18.26 0.40
N VAL A 56 11.13 -17.03 0.40
CA VAL A 56 12.11 -15.97 0.47
C VAL A 56 12.91 -16.19 1.72
N PRO A 57 14.15 -16.32 1.53
CA PRO A 57 14.99 -16.57 2.65
C PRO A 57 14.93 -15.45 3.60
N ASN A 58 14.63 -15.66 4.35
CA ASN A 58 14.54 -14.88 5.18
C ASN A 58 15.09 -15.37 5.99
N GLY A 59 15.38 -15.49 5.69
CA GLY A 59 15.70 -16.00 6.11
C GLY A 59 15.92 -16.94 6.25
N ASP A 60 16.01 -17.24 6.05
CA ASP A 60 16.13 -17.98 6.29
C ASP A 60 16.28 -18.31 6.41
#